data_fe97c6d48c4ce81eb565dbfce866740d
#
_entry.id   fe97c6d48c4ce81eb565dbfce866740d
#
_cell.length_a   1.000
_cell.length_b   1.000
_cell.length_c   1.000
_cell.angle_alpha   90.00
_cell.angle_beta   90.00
_cell.angle_gamma   90.00
#
_symmetry.space_group_name_H-M   'P 1'
#
loop_
_entity.id
_entity.type
_entity.pdbx_description
1 polymer ?
#
loop_
_entity_poly.entity_id
_entity_poly.type
_entity_poly.pdbx_seq_one_letter_code
_entity_poly.pdbx_strand_id
1 'polypeptide(L)'
;MEKYFNDIVASTVEIIKFDSSLKEAVEGCPFGKEAADCLQFFLDLAANMGFEAHNYDNYVGEVVFGEGKEFAILAHLDVVPAGSGWKYPPFGGVINDDVSDGGVGGKKIWGRGTMDDKTPAIVCLYALKALKDEGITPSRKIKLIVGCNEEAGWKCIEHYNKVAQMPEEGFTPDADFPVIYAEKGILHFSVLCPINEAPMSALNAGERVNMVCDNATAILTRKTAEGLVGYENPIAGTRLSYDNTTNILRVEGKSAHGSTPQMGANALQALLRFLSQNNAEIQRVYECLFDDVAGLKTLEDETGKLTISPDVAEFKNGVLKITTDIRFPATLPLEAVTAKLDSFGLEYVIENYQAPLYNDPNGELISTLTAVYNEVTGDSATPIAIGGGTYARALKCGCAFGPEMMGDEATIHQANEYVTFAQIERMSEIYYKAIKAVCVGATASEVASQTQKVASVCPTCDTCAECPAECASEEATPAPAEETTRVAIITHRYVDAQPAPVEESKKIKLCSITKTCK
;
A
#
# COMPACT_ATOMS: atom_id res chain seq x y z
N MET A 1 3.83 8.34 -27.05
CA MET A 1 4.67 8.81 -25.95
C MET A 1 6.15 8.95 -26.30
N GLU A 2 6.70 8.17 -27.24
CA GLU A 2 8.12 8.15 -27.62
C GLU A 2 8.73 9.55 -27.84
N LYS A 3 8.02 10.46 -28.53
CA LYS A 3 8.53 11.84 -28.79
C LYS A 3 8.78 12.68 -27.53
N TYR A 4 8.17 12.31 -26.38
CA TYR A 4 8.34 13.02 -25.10
C TYR A 4 9.34 12.35 -24.17
N PHE A 5 9.88 11.19 -24.53
CA PHE A 5 10.72 10.39 -23.65
C PHE A 5 11.89 11.19 -23.05
N ASN A 6 12.63 11.92 -23.91
CA ASN A 6 13.76 12.74 -23.43
C ASN A 6 13.31 13.89 -22.51
N ASP A 7 12.15 14.47 -22.77
CA ASP A 7 11.59 15.54 -21.94
C ASP A 7 11.12 14.99 -20.59
N ILE A 8 10.52 13.79 -20.56
CA ILE A 8 10.16 13.08 -19.33
C ILE A 8 11.39 12.80 -18.48
N VAL A 9 12.45 12.23 -19.10
CA VAL A 9 13.72 11.97 -18.42
C VAL A 9 14.32 13.26 -17.86
N ALA A 10 14.36 14.34 -18.64
CA ALA A 10 14.88 15.63 -18.19
C ALA A 10 14.07 16.21 -17.03
N SER A 11 12.74 16.19 -17.13
CA SER A 11 11.84 16.69 -16.06
C SER A 11 11.94 15.84 -14.79
N THR A 12 12.09 14.53 -14.92
CA THR A 12 12.33 13.61 -13.78
C THR A 12 13.64 13.96 -13.09
N VAL A 13 14.75 14.15 -13.83
CA VAL A 13 16.04 14.54 -13.26
C VAL A 13 15.93 15.85 -12.49
N GLU A 14 15.21 16.84 -13.02
CA GLU A 14 15.07 18.13 -12.35
C GLU A 14 14.20 18.05 -11.09
N ILE A 15 13.07 17.34 -11.12
CA ILE A 15 12.17 17.25 -9.96
C ILE A 15 12.78 16.42 -8.82
N ILE A 16 13.64 15.45 -9.12
CA ILE A 16 14.36 14.65 -8.11
C ILE A 16 15.34 15.52 -7.29
N LYS A 17 15.80 16.64 -7.81
CA LYS A 17 16.74 17.53 -7.09
C LYS A 17 16.14 18.20 -5.85
N PHE A 18 14.82 18.22 -5.71
CA PHE A 18 14.15 18.76 -4.53
C PHE A 18 14.09 17.72 -3.42
N ASP A 19 14.68 18.03 -2.26
CA ASP A 19 14.47 17.26 -1.02
C ASP A 19 13.12 17.66 -0.40
N SER A 20 12.05 17.14 -0.98
CA SER A 20 10.67 17.42 -0.56
C SER A 20 10.21 16.55 0.62
N SER A 21 11.13 15.96 1.38
CA SER A 21 10.78 15.28 2.64
C SER A 21 10.18 16.27 3.65
N LEU A 22 9.26 15.78 4.51
CA LEU A 22 8.62 16.61 5.51
C LEU A 22 9.64 17.33 6.38
N LYS A 23 9.56 18.66 6.43
CA LYS A 23 10.38 19.52 7.26
C LYS A 23 9.53 20.44 8.12
N GLU A 24 10.19 21.16 9.02
CA GLU A 24 9.53 22.15 9.86
C GLU A 24 8.80 23.20 9.00
N ALA A 25 7.55 23.48 9.37
CA ALA A 25 6.73 24.46 8.67
C ALA A 25 7.32 25.87 8.82
N VAL A 26 7.36 26.60 7.73
CA VAL A 26 7.68 28.03 7.70
C VAL A 26 6.52 28.80 7.07
N GLU A 27 6.53 30.14 7.18
CA GLU A 27 5.45 30.96 6.65
C GLU A 27 5.18 30.66 5.17
N GLY A 28 3.93 30.27 4.85
CA GLY A 28 3.50 29.90 3.51
C GLY A 28 4.01 28.54 3.00
N CYS A 29 4.78 27.77 3.79
CA CYS A 29 5.29 26.46 3.39
C CYS A 29 5.01 25.43 4.51
N PRO A 30 3.83 24.82 4.51
CA PRO A 30 3.34 23.95 5.60
C PRO A 30 4.20 22.70 5.83
N PHE A 31 4.91 22.21 4.82
CA PHE A 31 5.74 21.01 4.86
C PHE A 31 7.23 21.28 4.61
N GLY A 32 7.65 22.56 4.73
CA GLY A 32 8.99 23.03 4.43
C GLY A 32 9.09 23.68 3.06
N LYS A 33 10.16 24.49 2.90
CA LYS A 33 10.35 25.29 1.68
C LYS A 33 10.58 24.42 0.44
N GLU A 34 11.37 23.39 0.58
CA GLU A 34 11.74 22.51 -0.54
C GLU A 34 10.56 21.72 -1.09
N ALA A 35 9.59 21.34 -0.25
CA ALA A 35 8.33 20.74 -0.70
C ALA A 35 7.50 21.75 -1.50
N ALA A 36 7.42 23.01 -1.05
CA ALA A 36 6.75 24.08 -1.76
C ALA A 36 7.44 24.41 -3.10
N ASP A 37 8.77 24.45 -3.12
CA ASP A 37 9.57 24.70 -4.34
C ASP A 37 9.38 23.55 -5.36
N CYS A 38 9.30 22.28 -4.89
CA CYS A 38 9.00 21.11 -5.72
C CYS A 38 7.62 21.20 -6.37
N LEU A 39 6.62 21.56 -5.58
CA LEU A 39 5.25 21.79 -6.07
C LEU A 39 5.22 22.91 -7.12
N GLN A 40 5.87 24.04 -6.85
CA GLN A 40 5.91 25.16 -7.78
C GLN A 40 6.59 24.76 -9.10
N PHE A 41 7.69 24.02 -9.04
CA PHE A 41 8.35 23.48 -10.24
C PHE A 41 7.38 22.65 -11.10
N PHE A 42 6.61 21.73 -10.48
CA PHE A 42 5.66 20.89 -11.18
C PHE A 42 4.54 21.71 -11.84
N LEU A 43 3.98 22.68 -11.11
CA LEU A 43 2.93 23.55 -11.62
C LEU A 43 3.42 24.49 -12.72
N ASP A 44 4.64 25.02 -12.63
CA ASP A 44 5.26 25.82 -13.68
C ASP A 44 5.48 24.99 -14.95
N LEU A 45 5.90 23.74 -14.80
CA LEU A 45 6.04 22.80 -15.92
C LEU A 45 4.69 22.57 -16.61
N ALA A 46 3.63 22.35 -15.85
CA ALA A 46 2.27 22.18 -16.38
C ALA A 46 1.76 23.45 -17.07
N ALA A 47 1.96 24.61 -16.47
CA ALA A 47 1.61 25.91 -17.05
C ALA A 47 2.35 26.18 -18.37
N ASN A 48 3.67 25.85 -18.43
CA ASN A 48 4.46 25.95 -19.66
C ASN A 48 3.98 25.01 -20.77
N MET A 49 3.35 23.88 -20.41
CA MET A 49 2.67 22.98 -21.35
C MET A 49 1.28 23.51 -21.76
N GLY A 50 0.85 24.66 -21.20
CA GLY A 50 -0.40 25.34 -21.49
C GLY A 50 -1.61 24.74 -20.79
N PHE A 51 -1.45 24.08 -19.65
CA PHE A 51 -2.53 23.66 -18.77
C PHE A 51 -2.91 24.74 -17.77
N GLU A 52 -4.14 24.72 -17.31
CA GLU A 52 -4.57 25.44 -16.13
C GLU A 52 -4.00 24.73 -14.91
N ALA A 53 -3.29 25.46 -14.05
CA ALA A 53 -2.61 24.94 -12.88
C ALA A 53 -2.92 25.80 -11.65
N HIS A 54 -3.28 25.15 -10.54
CA HIS A 54 -3.64 25.79 -9.28
C HIS A 54 -2.72 25.34 -8.17
N ASN A 55 -2.29 26.28 -7.32
CA ASN A 55 -1.57 26.00 -6.09
C ASN A 55 -2.50 26.33 -4.91
N TYR A 56 -2.85 25.34 -4.12
CA TYR A 56 -3.66 25.49 -2.92
C TYR A 56 -2.76 25.59 -1.69
N ASP A 57 -2.27 26.81 -1.43
CA ASP A 57 -1.49 27.20 -0.24
C ASP A 57 -0.24 26.34 0.03
N ASN A 58 0.40 25.82 -1.03
CA ASN A 58 1.54 24.91 -0.95
C ASN A 58 1.27 23.58 -0.19
N TYR A 59 -0.01 23.23 0.03
CA TYR A 59 -0.41 21.90 0.48
C TYR A 59 -0.54 20.92 -0.67
N VAL A 60 -1.14 21.38 -1.79
CA VAL A 60 -1.49 20.54 -2.93
C VAL A 60 -1.57 21.39 -4.19
N GLY A 61 -1.20 20.79 -5.32
CA GLY A 61 -1.38 21.37 -6.65
C GLY A 61 -2.44 20.62 -7.45
N GLU A 62 -3.03 21.31 -8.41
CA GLU A 62 -4.00 20.74 -9.34
C GLU A 62 -3.71 21.20 -10.76
N VAL A 63 -3.69 20.28 -11.71
CA VAL A 63 -3.61 20.56 -13.15
C VAL A 63 -4.89 20.08 -13.80
N VAL A 64 -5.55 20.96 -14.55
CA VAL A 64 -6.88 20.70 -15.13
C VAL A 64 -6.79 20.53 -16.64
N PHE A 65 -7.48 19.49 -17.18
CA PHE A 65 -7.61 19.27 -18.61
C PHE A 65 -8.95 18.64 -18.98
N GLY A 66 -9.63 19.21 -19.95
CA GLY A 66 -10.93 18.73 -20.41
C GLY A 66 -12.12 19.32 -19.65
N GLU A 67 -13.31 18.84 -19.97
CA GLU A 67 -14.58 19.28 -19.41
C GLU A 67 -15.49 18.07 -19.09
N GLY A 68 -16.54 18.27 -18.30
CA GLY A 68 -17.53 17.22 -17.99
C GLY A 68 -17.37 16.64 -16.59
N LYS A 69 -17.72 15.36 -16.42
CA LYS A 69 -17.60 14.65 -15.13
C LYS A 69 -16.13 14.58 -14.71
N GLU A 70 -15.83 14.96 -13.49
CA GLU A 70 -14.46 14.97 -12.98
C GLU A 70 -13.87 13.56 -12.85
N PHE A 71 -12.57 13.47 -13.09
CA PHE A 71 -11.75 12.27 -12.91
C PHE A 71 -10.40 12.65 -12.30
N ALA A 72 -10.00 12.01 -11.21
CA ALA A 72 -8.74 12.28 -10.56
C ALA A 72 -7.61 11.36 -11.07
N ILE A 73 -6.43 11.95 -11.24
CA ILE A 73 -5.16 11.26 -11.14
C ILE A 73 -4.50 11.84 -9.89
N LEU A 74 -4.37 11.04 -8.85
CA LEU A 74 -3.95 11.52 -7.54
C LEU A 74 -2.54 11.02 -7.23
N ALA A 75 -1.57 11.91 -7.29
CA ALA A 75 -0.14 11.67 -7.11
C ALA A 75 0.42 12.50 -5.94
N HIS A 76 1.67 12.29 -5.58
CA HIS A 76 2.33 13.13 -4.58
C HIS A 76 3.76 13.52 -4.98
N LEU A 77 4.28 14.59 -4.37
CA LEU A 77 5.61 15.13 -4.64
C LEU A 77 6.51 15.14 -3.41
N ASP A 78 5.94 14.89 -2.22
CA ASP A 78 6.75 14.65 -1.03
C ASP A 78 7.40 13.26 -1.09
N VAL A 79 8.39 13.06 -0.24
CA VAL A 79 9.15 11.81 -0.19
C VAL A 79 9.53 11.48 1.25
N VAL A 80 9.72 10.20 1.57
CA VAL A 80 10.32 9.81 2.84
C VAL A 80 11.76 10.36 2.95
N PRO A 81 12.28 10.61 4.18
CA PRO A 81 13.67 11.00 4.37
C PRO A 81 14.64 10.02 3.69
N ALA A 82 15.66 10.56 3.05
CA ALA A 82 16.60 9.74 2.28
C ALA A 82 17.35 8.70 3.15
N GLY A 83 17.62 9.02 4.42
CA GLY A 83 18.43 8.16 5.27
C GLY A 83 19.91 8.09 4.84
N SER A 84 20.56 6.99 5.15
CA SER A 84 21.98 6.73 4.83
C SER A 84 22.17 5.53 3.90
N GLY A 85 23.38 5.31 3.41
CA GLY A 85 23.69 4.13 2.59
C GLY A 85 23.57 4.37 1.09
N TRP A 86 23.39 5.59 0.64
CA TRP A 86 23.30 5.95 -0.77
C TRP A 86 24.64 5.88 -1.48
N LYS A 87 24.67 5.26 -2.66
CA LYS A 87 25.81 5.21 -3.58
C LYS A 87 25.94 6.50 -4.39
N TYR A 88 24.80 7.07 -4.79
CA TYR A 88 24.69 8.35 -5.47
C TYR A 88 23.93 9.34 -4.57
N PRO A 89 24.12 10.67 -4.76
CA PRO A 89 23.34 11.65 -3.99
C PRO A 89 21.83 11.38 -4.13
N PRO A 90 21.06 11.25 -3.04
CA PRO A 90 19.64 10.91 -3.10
C PRO A 90 18.79 11.92 -3.86
N PHE A 91 19.23 13.17 -3.91
CA PHE A 91 18.61 14.26 -4.67
C PHE A 91 19.51 14.73 -5.82
N GLY A 92 20.23 13.79 -6.45
CA GLY A 92 21.16 14.09 -7.54
C GLY A 92 20.59 13.91 -8.94
N GLY A 93 19.58 13.06 -9.10
CA GLY A 93 19.05 12.68 -10.41
C GLY A 93 20.13 12.10 -11.34
N VAL A 94 21.03 11.29 -10.79
CA VAL A 94 22.19 10.77 -11.52
C VAL A 94 21.74 9.74 -12.55
N ILE A 95 22.16 9.91 -13.81
CA ILE A 95 21.88 8.94 -14.89
C ILE A 95 23.12 8.11 -15.16
N ASN A 96 22.99 6.79 -15.06
CA ASN A 96 23.99 5.82 -15.50
C ASN A 96 23.37 4.44 -15.72
N ASP A 97 24.19 3.47 -16.12
CA ASP A 97 23.85 2.06 -16.35
C ASP A 97 24.53 1.12 -15.36
N ASP A 98 24.78 1.62 -14.14
CA ASP A 98 25.48 0.88 -13.11
C ASP A 98 24.68 -0.36 -12.64
N VAL A 99 25.34 -1.52 -12.73
CA VAL A 99 24.82 -2.83 -12.30
C VAL A 99 25.67 -3.47 -11.20
N SER A 100 26.56 -2.69 -10.56
CA SER A 100 27.49 -3.21 -9.56
C SER A 100 26.81 -3.81 -8.33
N ASP A 101 25.53 -3.51 -8.11
CA ASP A 101 24.75 -4.03 -7.01
C ASP A 101 24.01 -5.34 -7.37
N GLY A 102 24.24 -5.88 -8.59
CA GLY A 102 23.52 -7.06 -9.10
C GLY A 102 22.10 -6.78 -9.58
N GLY A 103 21.70 -5.50 -9.65
CA GLY A 103 20.37 -5.07 -10.09
C GLY A 103 20.17 -5.16 -11.61
N VAL A 104 18.97 -4.73 -12.05
CA VAL A 104 18.55 -4.76 -13.46
C VAL A 104 19.49 -3.89 -14.32
N GLY A 105 19.90 -4.39 -15.49
CA GLY A 105 20.70 -3.65 -16.46
C GLY A 105 19.92 -2.54 -17.16
N GLY A 106 20.65 -1.61 -17.80
CA GLY A 106 20.12 -0.49 -18.55
C GLY A 106 20.28 0.85 -17.83
N LYS A 107 20.01 1.94 -18.55
CA LYS A 107 20.10 3.28 -17.97
C LYS A 107 19.07 3.50 -16.90
N LYS A 108 19.48 4.11 -15.82
CA LYS A 108 18.68 4.42 -14.62
C LYS A 108 18.81 5.88 -14.26
N ILE A 109 17.76 6.44 -13.66
CA ILE A 109 17.81 7.68 -12.91
C ILE A 109 17.80 7.31 -11.43
N TRP A 110 18.86 7.64 -10.70
CA TRP A 110 18.99 7.36 -9.28
C TRP A 110 18.55 8.55 -8.45
N GLY A 111 17.71 8.30 -7.47
CA GLY A 111 17.29 9.33 -6.50
C GLY A 111 16.03 8.96 -5.75
N ARG A 112 15.85 9.56 -4.58
CA ARG A 112 14.64 9.44 -3.77
C ARG A 112 13.46 10.10 -4.50
N GLY A 113 12.33 9.36 -4.61
CA GLY A 113 11.14 9.80 -5.34
C GLY A 113 11.15 9.42 -6.82
N THR A 114 12.12 8.62 -7.29
CA THR A 114 12.15 8.18 -8.70
C THR A 114 11.05 7.18 -9.03
N MET A 115 10.63 6.37 -8.08
CA MET A 115 9.48 5.47 -8.25
C MET A 115 8.27 5.96 -7.46
N ASP A 116 8.48 6.62 -6.33
CA ASP A 116 7.47 6.99 -5.36
C ASP A 116 7.58 8.49 -5.03
N ASP A 117 6.79 9.35 -5.67
CA ASP A 117 5.84 9.19 -6.79
C ASP A 117 6.11 10.27 -7.87
N LYS A 118 7.31 10.94 -7.80
CA LYS A 118 7.64 12.08 -8.68
C LYS A 118 7.69 11.72 -10.15
N THR A 119 8.29 10.57 -10.53
CA THR A 119 8.34 10.18 -11.94
C THR A 119 6.96 9.79 -12.46
N PRO A 120 6.14 8.98 -11.76
CA PRO A 120 4.78 8.71 -12.19
C PRO A 120 3.94 9.98 -12.37
N ALA A 121 4.04 10.95 -11.45
CA ALA A 121 3.39 12.25 -11.59
C ALA A 121 3.81 13.00 -12.87
N ILE A 122 5.12 13.05 -13.17
CA ILE A 122 5.66 13.64 -14.40
C ILE A 122 5.14 12.88 -15.64
N VAL A 123 5.15 11.54 -15.62
CA VAL A 123 4.66 10.73 -16.75
C VAL A 123 3.16 10.97 -17.00
N CYS A 124 2.34 11.06 -15.95
CA CYS A 124 0.94 11.41 -16.07
C CYS A 124 0.75 12.80 -16.68
N LEU A 125 1.54 13.80 -16.26
CA LEU A 125 1.49 15.14 -16.86
C LEU A 125 1.84 15.12 -18.36
N TYR A 126 2.87 14.37 -18.77
CA TYR A 126 3.22 14.22 -20.18
C TYR A 126 2.20 13.40 -20.97
N ALA A 127 1.48 12.47 -20.34
CA ALA A 127 0.36 11.78 -20.97
C ALA A 127 -0.78 12.76 -21.31
N LEU A 128 -1.10 13.68 -20.40
CA LEU A 128 -2.04 14.78 -20.69
C LEU A 128 -1.53 15.69 -21.83
N LYS A 129 -0.24 16.01 -21.82
CA LYS A 129 0.41 16.80 -22.87
C LYS A 129 0.30 16.12 -24.24
N ALA A 130 0.48 14.81 -24.28
CA ALA A 130 0.36 14.04 -25.52
C ALA A 130 -1.05 14.13 -26.09
N LEU A 131 -2.08 13.92 -25.29
CA LEU A 131 -3.48 14.06 -25.69
C LEU A 131 -3.77 15.48 -26.22
N LYS A 132 -3.30 16.51 -25.51
CA LYS A 132 -3.47 17.91 -25.91
C LYS A 132 -2.82 18.20 -27.25
N ASP A 133 -1.58 17.76 -27.48
CA ASP A 133 -0.84 17.98 -28.73
C ASP A 133 -1.42 17.19 -29.92
N GLU A 134 -2.11 16.10 -29.64
CA GLU A 134 -2.90 15.35 -30.64
C GLU A 134 -4.24 16.03 -30.96
N GLY A 135 -4.57 17.15 -30.29
CA GLY A 135 -5.84 17.86 -30.46
C GLY A 135 -7.04 17.11 -29.85
N ILE A 136 -6.76 16.14 -28.95
CA ILE A 136 -7.80 15.38 -28.27
C ILE A 136 -8.25 16.15 -27.04
N THR A 137 -9.54 16.46 -26.96
CA THR A 137 -10.18 17.01 -25.76
C THR A 137 -10.88 15.89 -25.03
N PRO A 138 -10.50 15.62 -23.76
CA PRO A 138 -11.19 14.63 -22.94
C PRO A 138 -12.68 14.95 -22.77
N SER A 139 -13.52 13.92 -22.76
CA SER A 139 -14.94 14.02 -22.42
C SER A 139 -15.19 14.07 -20.90
N ARG A 140 -14.12 13.90 -20.15
CA ARG A 140 -14.10 14.07 -18.68
C ARG A 140 -13.15 15.21 -18.31
N LYS A 141 -13.47 15.92 -17.23
CA LYS A 141 -12.58 16.92 -16.63
C LYS A 141 -11.52 16.20 -15.79
N ILE A 142 -10.33 16.05 -16.33
CA ILE A 142 -9.22 15.41 -15.63
C ILE A 142 -8.60 16.43 -14.67
N LYS A 143 -8.44 16.02 -13.43
CA LYS A 143 -7.69 16.73 -12.38
C LYS A 143 -6.48 15.88 -11.99
N LEU A 144 -5.29 16.27 -12.45
CA LEU A 144 -4.05 15.73 -11.92
C LEU A 144 -3.72 16.49 -10.65
N ILE A 145 -3.95 15.85 -9.52
CA ILE A 145 -3.80 16.41 -8.16
C ILE A 145 -2.49 15.87 -7.59
N VAL A 146 -1.62 16.76 -7.14
CA VAL A 146 -0.31 16.40 -6.58
C VAL A 146 -0.19 16.91 -5.15
N GLY A 147 -0.18 16.00 -4.18
CA GLY A 147 -0.05 16.30 -2.76
C GLY A 147 1.40 16.53 -2.33
N CYS A 148 1.59 17.19 -1.17
CA CYS A 148 2.90 17.43 -0.57
C CYS A 148 3.03 16.84 0.85
N ASN A 149 2.18 15.88 1.22
CA ASN A 149 2.21 15.23 2.53
C ASN A 149 1.50 13.87 2.50
N GLU A 150 1.75 13.05 1.49
CA GLU A 150 1.26 11.68 1.42
C GLU A 150 1.94 10.83 2.49
N GLU A 151 3.26 10.83 2.47
CA GLU A 151 4.17 10.02 3.27
C GLU A 151 4.09 10.28 4.80
N ALA A 152 3.49 11.40 5.19
CA ALA A 152 3.54 11.86 6.57
C ALA A 152 2.19 12.36 7.13
N GLY A 153 1.04 11.86 6.62
CA GLY A 153 -0.24 12.01 7.31
C GLY A 153 -1.36 12.75 6.60
N TRP A 154 -1.28 12.98 5.29
CA TRP A 154 -2.37 13.42 4.40
C TRP A 154 -3.01 14.79 4.69
N LYS A 155 -2.31 15.68 5.39
CA LYS A 155 -2.79 17.06 5.64
C LYS A 155 -3.03 17.84 4.35
N CYS A 156 -2.34 17.47 3.27
CA CYS A 156 -2.57 17.99 1.92
C CYS A 156 -4.00 17.67 1.44
N ILE A 157 -4.46 16.44 1.58
CA ILE A 157 -5.82 16.01 1.21
C ILE A 157 -6.87 16.63 2.13
N GLU A 158 -6.59 16.72 3.42
CA GLU A 158 -7.47 17.41 4.36
C GLU A 158 -7.65 18.89 3.99
N HIS A 159 -6.57 19.54 3.51
CA HIS A 159 -6.62 20.92 3.04
C HIS A 159 -7.38 21.03 1.72
N TYR A 160 -7.07 20.17 0.74
CA TYR A 160 -7.74 20.14 -0.55
C TYR A 160 -9.26 20.01 -0.40
N ASN A 161 -9.73 19.12 0.45
CA ASN A 161 -11.15 18.92 0.74
C ASN A 161 -11.85 20.12 1.40
N LYS A 162 -11.10 21.10 1.93
CA LYS A 162 -11.65 22.35 2.48
C LYS A 162 -11.77 23.46 1.43
N VAL A 163 -10.91 23.45 0.40
CA VAL A 163 -10.78 24.55 -0.56
C VAL A 163 -11.22 24.17 -1.98
N ALA A 164 -11.30 22.89 -2.28
CA ALA A 164 -11.72 22.34 -3.57
C ALA A 164 -12.61 21.11 -3.38
N GLN A 165 -13.15 20.61 -4.47
CA GLN A 165 -13.94 19.37 -4.47
C GLN A 165 -13.10 18.23 -5.01
N MET A 166 -12.93 17.18 -4.20
CA MET A 166 -12.30 15.94 -4.62
C MET A 166 -13.20 15.23 -5.64
N PRO A 167 -12.68 14.81 -6.82
CA PRO A 167 -13.42 13.96 -7.73
C PRO A 167 -13.84 12.65 -7.05
N GLU A 168 -15.00 12.12 -7.45
CA GLU A 168 -15.46 10.84 -6.87
C GLU A 168 -14.68 9.64 -7.39
N GLU A 169 -14.15 9.71 -8.61
CA GLU A 169 -13.55 8.59 -9.35
C GLU A 169 -12.17 8.96 -9.88
N GLY A 170 -11.25 8.01 -9.84
CA GLY A 170 -9.89 8.22 -10.31
C GLY A 170 -8.96 7.07 -9.99
N PHE A 171 -7.67 7.27 -10.28
CA PHE A 171 -6.62 6.37 -9.82
C PHE A 171 -5.43 7.13 -9.23
N THR A 172 -4.64 6.43 -8.42
CA THR A 172 -3.31 6.88 -8.00
C THR A 172 -2.24 6.07 -8.75
N PRO A 173 -1.19 6.71 -9.31
CA PRO A 173 -0.05 6.02 -9.92
C PRO A 173 1.03 5.64 -8.89
N ASP A 174 0.65 5.36 -7.66
CA ASP A 174 1.50 5.20 -6.49
C ASP A 174 1.26 3.85 -5.81
N ALA A 175 1.59 2.77 -6.53
CA ALA A 175 1.46 1.40 -6.03
C ALA A 175 2.02 0.35 -7.04
N ASP A 176 1.36 -0.81 -7.09
CA ASP A 176 1.68 -1.90 -8.02
C ASP A 176 0.73 -1.91 -9.22
N PHE A 177 1.24 -2.38 -10.38
CA PHE A 177 0.40 -2.92 -11.43
C PHE A 177 0.01 -4.38 -11.12
N PRO A 178 -1.11 -4.92 -11.69
CA PRO A 178 -1.92 -4.35 -12.79
C PRO A 178 -2.93 -3.29 -12.34
N VAL A 179 -3.78 -3.57 -11.40
CA VAL A 179 -4.74 -2.64 -10.78
C VAL A 179 -5.02 -3.13 -9.37
N ILE A 180 -4.89 -2.28 -8.39
CA ILE A 180 -5.33 -2.54 -7.03
C ILE A 180 -6.77 -2.05 -6.89
N TYR A 181 -7.73 -2.98 -6.94
CA TYR A 181 -9.15 -2.67 -6.87
C TYR A 181 -9.69 -2.57 -5.45
N ALA A 182 -8.96 -3.17 -4.50
CA ALA A 182 -9.38 -3.22 -3.11
C ALA A 182 -8.18 -3.15 -2.15
N GLU A 183 -8.40 -2.44 -1.05
CA GLU A 183 -7.45 -2.28 0.04
C GLU A 183 -8.12 -2.68 1.35
N LYS A 184 -7.51 -3.58 2.12
CA LYS A 184 -8.07 -4.04 3.39
C LYS A 184 -8.21 -2.91 4.39
N GLY A 185 -9.23 -2.97 5.23
CA GLY A 185 -9.36 -2.06 6.34
C GLY A 185 -8.19 -2.22 7.33
N ILE A 186 -7.76 -1.12 7.92
CA ILE A 186 -6.65 -1.08 8.87
C ILE A 186 -7.21 -0.73 10.25
N LEU A 187 -6.88 -1.56 11.24
CA LEU A 187 -7.26 -1.33 12.62
C LEU A 187 -6.05 -1.55 13.53
N HIS A 188 -5.59 -0.49 14.18
CA HIS A 188 -4.63 -0.61 15.27
C HIS A 188 -5.38 -0.53 16.60
N PHE A 189 -5.17 -1.50 17.46
CA PHE A 189 -5.75 -1.51 18.79
C PHE A 189 -4.73 -1.95 19.83
N SER A 190 -4.93 -1.49 21.07
CA SER A 190 -4.11 -1.88 22.21
C SER A 190 -4.93 -2.67 23.22
N VAL A 191 -4.49 -3.87 23.57
CA VAL A 191 -4.98 -4.59 24.74
C VAL A 191 -4.29 -4.04 25.96
N LEU A 192 -5.06 -3.80 27.04
CA LEU A 192 -4.60 -3.34 28.35
C LEU A 192 -4.88 -4.44 29.38
N CYS A 193 -3.86 -5.17 29.80
CA CYS A 193 -4.02 -6.29 30.73
C CYS A 193 -3.27 -6.03 32.04
N PRO A 194 -3.98 -5.80 33.16
CA PRO A 194 -3.37 -5.81 34.49
C PRO A 194 -2.79 -7.21 34.78
N ILE A 195 -1.53 -7.29 35.20
CA ILE A 195 -0.85 -8.53 35.52
C ILE A 195 -0.61 -8.60 37.03
N ASN A 196 -1.30 -9.52 37.68
CA ASN A 196 -1.05 -9.83 39.08
C ASN A 196 0.17 -10.79 39.18
N GLU A 197 0.98 -10.62 40.23
CA GLU A 197 2.20 -11.43 40.43
C GLU A 197 3.03 -11.54 39.14
N ALA A 198 3.34 -10.39 38.55
CA ALA A 198 4.01 -10.32 37.25
C ALA A 198 5.32 -11.12 37.23
N PRO A 199 5.53 -11.98 36.21
CA PRO A 199 6.75 -12.77 36.04
C PRO A 199 7.98 -11.94 35.63
N MET A 200 7.78 -10.66 35.34
CA MET A 200 8.80 -9.69 34.93
C MET A 200 8.58 -8.35 35.64
N SER A 201 9.63 -7.55 35.76
CA SER A 201 9.56 -6.16 36.25
C SER A 201 9.45 -5.12 35.14
N ALA A 202 9.88 -5.47 33.92
CA ALA A 202 9.75 -4.66 32.71
C ALA A 202 9.66 -5.56 31.49
N LEU A 203 8.97 -5.10 30.45
CA LEU A 203 8.96 -5.69 29.12
C LEU A 203 8.88 -4.57 28.10
N ASN A 204 9.67 -4.67 27.03
CA ASN A 204 9.58 -3.83 25.85
C ASN A 204 9.77 -4.69 24.60
N ALA A 205 8.94 -4.47 23.60
CA ALA A 205 8.98 -5.21 22.34
C ALA A 205 8.51 -4.34 21.18
N GLY A 206 9.22 -4.44 20.06
CA GLY A 206 8.90 -3.74 18.82
C GLY A 206 9.02 -2.22 18.89
N GLU A 207 9.04 -1.59 17.73
CA GLU A 207 9.18 -0.13 17.60
C GLU A 207 8.00 0.50 16.83
N ARG A 208 7.38 -0.25 15.91
CA ARG A 208 6.32 0.23 15.02
C ARG A 208 5.17 -0.76 14.95
N VAL A 209 3.95 -0.24 14.93
CA VAL A 209 2.72 -1.04 14.98
C VAL A 209 2.47 -1.83 13.69
N ASN A 210 3.01 -1.38 12.57
CA ASN A 210 2.83 -2.02 11.26
C ASN A 210 4.01 -2.91 10.84
N MET A 211 4.85 -3.29 11.80
CA MET A 211 6.02 -4.14 11.58
C MET A 211 6.05 -5.29 12.59
N VAL A 212 6.14 -6.52 12.07
CA VAL A 212 6.33 -7.71 12.91
C VAL A 212 7.50 -7.49 13.88
N CYS A 213 7.24 -7.68 15.16
CA CYS A 213 8.20 -7.48 16.24
C CYS A 213 9.42 -8.39 16.05
N ASP A 214 10.57 -7.84 15.72
CA ASP A 214 11.82 -8.58 15.54
C ASP A 214 12.73 -8.56 16.78
N ASN A 215 12.38 -7.77 17.80
CA ASN A 215 13.15 -7.65 19.02
C ASN A 215 12.23 -7.46 20.23
N ALA A 216 12.37 -8.31 21.23
CA ALA A 216 11.65 -8.21 22.48
C ALA A 216 12.58 -8.46 23.68
N THR A 217 12.36 -7.71 24.77
CA THR A 217 13.16 -7.84 25.99
C THR A 217 12.26 -7.85 27.24
N ALA A 218 12.61 -8.67 28.23
CA ALA A 218 11.98 -8.62 29.55
C ALA A 218 13.02 -8.75 30.65
N ILE A 219 12.82 -8.02 31.76
CA ILE A 219 13.58 -8.22 33.01
C ILE A 219 12.76 -9.18 33.85
N LEU A 220 13.24 -10.44 33.93
CA LEU A 220 12.53 -11.52 34.62
C LEU A 220 12.65 -11.42 36.13
N THR A 221 11.62 -11.89 36.84
CA THR A 221 11.81 -12.23 38.26
C THR A 221 12.70 -13.44 38.38
N ARG A 222 13.39 -13.60 39.50
CA ARG A 222 14.30 -14.73 39.73
C ARG A 222 13.60 -16.08 39.57
N LYS A 223 12.39 -16.21 40.11
CA LYS A 223 11.55 -17.41 39.98
C LYS A 223 11.23 -17.74 38.52
N THR A 224 10.91 -16.74 37.72
CA THR A 224 10.62 -16.92 36.30
C THR A 224 11.86 -17.34 35.50
N ALA A 225 13.00 -16.77 35.82
CA ALA A 225 14.27 -17.12 35.18
C ALA A 225 14.67 -18.58 35.36
N GLU A 226 14.33 -19.19 36.51
CA GLU A 226 14.53 -20.62 36.74
C GLU A 226 13.81 -21.51 35.71
N GLY A 227 12.67 -21.06 35.20
CA GLY A 227 11.90 -21.73 34.15
C GLY A 227 12.56 -21.77 32.77
N LEU A 228 13.64 -21.01 32.55
CA LEU A 228 14.43 -21.09 31.31
C LEU A 228 15.28 -22.37 31.22
N VAL A 229 15.55 -23.03 32.34
CA VAL A 229 16.33 -24.26 32.34
C VAL A 229 15.52 -25.37 31.66
N GLY A 230 16.01 -25.81 30.50
CA GLY A 230 15.33 -26.83 29.70
C GLY A 230 14.13 -26.32 28.88
N TYR A 231 13.88 -25.00 28.83
CA TYR A 231 12.85 -24.46 27.98
C TYR A 231 13.25 -24.56 26.50
N GLU A 232 12.42 -25.23 25.73
CA GLU A 232 12.52 -25.27 24.26
C GLU A 232 11.53 -24.28 23.65
N ASN A 233 12.05 -23.33 22.89
CA ASN A 233 11.23 -22.31 22.21
C ASN A 233 10.48 -22.93 21.03
N PRO A 234 9.14 -22.97 21.03
CA PRO A 234 8.38 -23.56 19.94
C PRO A 234 8.18 -22.61 18.75
N ILE A 235 8.54 -21.32 18.87
CA ILE A 235 8.28 -20.32 17.85
C ILE A 235 9.43 -20.29 16.85
N ALA A 236 9.18 -20.83 15.66
CA ALA A 236 10.19 -20.93 14.60
C ALA A 236 10.71 -19.53 14.18
N GLY A 237 11.98 -19.47 13.81
CA GLY A 237 12.62 -18.23 13.35
C GLY A 237 12.97 -17.24 14.45
N THR A 238 12.70 -17.56 15.73
CA THR A 238 13.06 -16.72 16.87
C THR A 238 14.15 -17.36 17.73
N ARG A 239 14.98 -16.53 18.37
CA ARG A 239 16.08 -16.95 19.22
C ARG A 239 16.03 -16.26 20.58
N LEU A 240 16.05 -17.04 21.67
CA LEU A 240 16.11 -16.54 23.03
C LEU A 240 17.56 -16.52 23.53
N SER A 241 17.92 -15.46 24.25
CA SER A 241 19.17 -15.32 24.98
C SER A 241 18.93 -14.69 26.35
N TYR A 242 19.52 -15.25 27.39
CA TYR A 242 19.31 -14.80 28.76
C TYR A 242 20.62 -14.43 29.43
N ASP A 243 20.66 -13.25 30.03
CA ASP A 243 21.76 -12.78 30.87
C ASP A 243 21.38 -12.92 32.35
N ASN A 244 22.02 -13.86 33.04
CA ASN A 244 21.76 -14.14 34.45
C ASN A 244 22.27 -13.07 35.42
N THR A 245 23.11 -12.15 34.96
CA THR A 245 23.62 -11.03 35.75
C THR A 245 22.60 -9.92 35.87
N THR A 246 21.93 -9.64 34.78
CA THR A 246 20.91 -8.56 34.67
C THR A 246 19.47 -9.08 34.74
N ASN A 247 19.28 -10.40 34.72
CA ASN A 247 17.98 -11.07 34.56
C ASN A 247 17.24 -10.68 33.29
N ILE A 248 17.93 -10.25 32.25
CA ILE A 248 17.33 -9.84 31.00
C ILE A 248 17.20 -11.05 30.05
N LEU A 249 15.96 -11.36 29.66
CA LEU A 249 15.66 -12.24 28.54
C LEU A 249 15.52 -11.37 27.30
N ARG A 250 16.25 -11.67 26.24
CA ARG A 250 16.17 -11.08 24.91
C ARG A 250 15.66 -12.11 23.94
N VAL A 251 14.78 -11.69 23.05
CA VAL A 251 14.28 -12.51 21.95
C VAL A 251 14.52 -11.75 20.65
N GLU A 252 15.18 -12.40 19.73
CA GLU A 252 15.42 -11.95 18.37
C GLU A 252 14.49 -12.69 17.43
N GLY A 253 13.91 -12.00 16.47
CA GLY A 253 13.02 -12.52 15.45
C GLY A 253 13.40 -12.04 14.07
N LYS A 254 12.40 -11.87 13.20
CA LYS A 254 12.57 -11.35 11.84
C LYS A 254 11.45 -10.37 11.53
N SER A 255 11.80 -9.15 11.14
CA SER A 255 10.83 -8.14 10.71
C SER A 255 10.16 -8.53 9.40
N ALA A 256 8.90 -8.10 9.24
CA ALA A 256 8.11 -8.12 8.03
C ALA A 256 7.01 -7.07 8.15
N HIS A 257 6.36 -6.71 7.06
CA HIS A 257 5.23 -5.78 7.11
C HIS A 257 4.04 -6.42 7.86
N GLY A 258 3.30 -5.63 8.67
CA GLY A 258 2.17 -6.10 9.48
C GLY A 258 1.03 -6.73 8.66
N SER A 259 0.89 -6.36 7.38
CA SER A 259 -0.10 -6.98 6.48
C SER A 259 0.28 -8.40 6.03
N THR A 260 1.56 -8.76 6.13
CA THR A 260 2.10 -10.08 5.75
C THR A 260 2.92 -10.71 6.88
N PRO A 261 2.34 -10.88 8.08
CA PRO A 261 3.07 -11.28 9.27
C PRO A 261 3.74 -12.66 9.15
N GLN A 262 3.24 -13.51 8.27
CA GLN A 262 3.81 -14.84 7.98
C GLN A 262 5.21 -14.80 7.33
N MET A 263 5.63 -13.65 6.80
CA MET A 263 6.97 -13.45 6.23
C MET A 263 8.02 -13.13 7.29
N GLY A 264 7.57 -12.80 8.50
CA GLY A 264 8.39 -12.49 9.66
C GLY A 264 8.49 -13.65 10.68
N ALA A 265 9.15 -13.35 11.80
CA ALA A 265 9.18 -14.22 12.99
C ALA A 265 9.02 -13.32 14.22
N ASN A 266 7.87 -13.39 14.88
CA ASN A 266 7.49 -12.43 15.92
C ASN A 266 8.16 -12.75 17.25
N ALA A 267 9.11 -11.90 17.68
CA ALA A 267 9.85 -12.02 18.92
C ALA A 267 8.94 -11.87 20.16
N LEU A 268 7.91 -10.99 20.08
CA LEU A 268 6.95 -10.83 21.16
C LEU A 268 6.14 -12.12 21.38
N GLN A 269 5.78 -12.83 20.31
CA GLN A 269 5.11 -14.12 20.41
C GLN A 269 5.93 -15.11 21.23
N ALA A 270 7.23 -15.25 20.92
CA ALA A 270 8.10 -16.17 21.63
C ALA A 270 8.31 -15.76 23.10
N LEU A 271 8.46 -14.47 23.37
CA LEU A 271 8.58 -13.94 24.73
C LEU A 271 7.33 -14.22 25.56
N LEU A 272 6.14 -13.89 25.03
CA LEU A 272 4.88 -14.12 25.73
C LEU A 272 4.57 -15.61 25.87
N ARG A 273 4.95 -16.45 24.91
CA ARG A 273 4.81 -17.91 25.03
C ARG A 273 5.60 -18.47 26.22
N PHE A 274 6.79 -17.97 26.47
CA PHE A 274 7.57 -18.32 27.67
C PHE A 274 6.90 -17.81 28.95
N LEU A 275 6.51 -16.53 28.99
CA LEU A 275 5.93 -15.91 30.18
C LEU A 275 4.54 -16.48 30.54
N SER A 276 3.78 -16.95 29.55
CA SER A 276 2.45 -17.52 29.74
C SER A 276 2.43 -18.84 30.51
N GLN A 277 3.57 -19.56 30.59
CA GLN A 277 3.63 -20.88 31.24
C GLN A 277 3.25 -20.85 32.73
N ASN A 278 3.47 -19.71 33.40
CA ASN A 278 3.26 -19.57 34.84
C ASN A 278 2.42 -18.35 35.22
N ASN A 279 1.77 -17.72 34.26
CA ASN A 279 0.90 -16.56 34.53
C ASN A 279 -0.36 -16.63 33.66
N ALA A 280 -1.52 -16.74 34.29
CA ALA A 280 -2.80 -16.96 33.62
C ALA A 280 -3.29 -15.74 32.83
N GLU A 281 -3.00 -14.53 33.28
CA GLU A 281 -3.36 -13.30 32.56
C GLU A 281 -2.56 -13.19 31.25
N ILE A 282 -1.27 -13.49 31.26
CA ILE A 282 -0.43 -13.50 30.06
C ILE A 282 -0.84 -14.65 29.12
N GLN A 283 -1.19 -15.83 29.68
CA GLN A 283 -1.69 -16.94 28.87
C GLN A 283 -2.96 -16.54 28.13
N ARG A 284 -3.91 -15.89 28.80
CA ARG A 284 -5.15 -15.42 28.16
C ARG A 284 -4.86 -14.42 27.02
N VAL A 285 -3.97 -13.46 27.26
CA VAL A 285 -3.56 -12.51 26.20
C VAL A 285 -2.91 -13.24 25.03
N TYR A 286 -2.05 -14.21 25.29
CA TYR A 286 -1.41 -15.03 24.25
C TYR A 286 -2.44 -15.80 23.42
N GLU A 287 -3.38 -16.48 24.08
CA GLU A 287 -4.46 -17.24 23.43
C GLU A 287 -5.33 -16.35 22.53
N CYS A 288 -5.64 -15.13 22.97
CA CYS A 288 -6.43 -14.18 22.18
C CYS A 288 -5.68 -13.66 20.95
N LEU A 289 -4.43 -13.24 21.12
CA LEU A 289 -3.70 -12.52 20.08
C LEU A 289 -2.92 -13.43 19.12
N PHE A 290 -2.46 -14.60 19.57
CA PHE A 290 -1.63 -15.49 18.75
C PHE A 290 -2.31 -16.81 18.39
N ASP A 291 -3.03 -17.44 19.35
CA ASP A 291 -3.75 -18.72 19.11
C ASP A 291 -5.13 -18.50 18.46
N ASP A 292 -5.56 -17.24 18.33
CA ASP A 292 -6.80 -16.84 17.63
C ASP A 292 -8.08 -17.53 18.16
N VAL A 293 -8.21 -17.64 19.47
CA VAL A 293 -9.35 -18.32 20.11
C VAL A 293 -10.72 -17.70 19.78
N ALA A 294 -10.76 -16.42 19.38
CA ALA A 294 -11.96 -15.74 18.90
C ALA A 294 -12.24 -15.95 17.41
N GLY A 295 -11.30 -16.52 16.67
CA GLY A 295 -11.43 -16.76 15.25
C GLY A 295 -11.44 -15.49 14.40
N LEU A 296 -10.59 -14.51 14.70
CA LEU A 296 -10.36 -13.33 13.85
C LEU A 296 -9.93 -13.75 12.44
N LYS A 297 -8.99 -14.69 12.35
CA LYS A 297 -8.44 -15.19 11.07
C LYS A 297 -9.46 -16.01 10.25
N THR A 298 -10.66 -16.27 10.79
CA THR A 298 -11.78 -16.85 10.02
C THR A 298 -12.56 -15.82 9.22
N LEU A 299 -12.34 -14.54 9.48
CA LEU A 299 -12.91 -13.45 8.69
C LEU A 299 -12.20 -13.37 7.33
N GLU A 300 -12.97 -13.63 6.27
CA GLU A 300 -12.48 -13.76 4.90
C GLU A 300 -13.52 -13.28 3.91
N ASP A 301 -13.08 -12.69 2.80
CA ASP A 301 -13.87 -12.40 1.62
C ASP A 301 -12.99 -12.61 0.36
N GLU A 302 -13.43 -12.14 -0.81
CA GLU A 302 -12.64 -12.22 -2.06
C GLU A 302 -11.32 -11.45 -2.00
N THR A 303 -11.15 -10.50 -1.06
CA THR A 303 -9.88 -9.77 -0.84
C THR A 303 -8.93 -10.52 0.09
N GLY A 304 -9.32 -11.72 0.52
CA GLY A 304 -8.55 -12.65 1.34
C GLY A 304 -8.84 -12.54 2.83
N LYS A 305 -8.07 -13.28 3.64
CA LYS A 305 -8.25 -13.43 5.09
C LYS A 305 -7.79 -12.20 5.87
N LEU A 306 -8.41 -11.98 7.04
CA LEU A 306 -7.87 -11.05 8.03
C LEU A 306 -6.48 -11.48 8.47
N THR A 307 -5.57 -10.51 8.58
CA THR A 307 -4.25 -10.69 9.24
C THR A 307 -4.22 -9.93 10.55
N ILE A 308 -3.52 -10.51 11.54
CA ILE A 308 -3.31 -9.91 12.86
C ILE A 308 -1.82 -10.03 13.21
N SER A 309 -1.22 -8.92 13.60
CA SER A 309 0.18 -8.83 14.02
C SER A 309 0.29 -8.04 15.32
N PRO A 310 0.50 -8.69 16.48
CA PRO A 310 0.88 -8.00 17.71
C PRO A 310 2.34 -7.56 17.62
N ASP A 311 2.56 -6.24 17.51
CA ASP A 311 3.85 -5.71 17.06
C ASP A 311 4.62 -4.95 18.14
N VAL A 312 3.91 -4.20 19.00
CA VAL A 312 4.54 -3.40 20.06
C VAL A 312 3.99 -3.79 21.41
N ALA A 313 4.86 -3.96 22.41
CA ALA A 313 4.41 -4.22 23.78
C ALA A 313 5.28 -3.50 24.83
N GLU A 314 4.62 -3.05 25.88
CA GLU A 314 5.25 -2.49 27.09
C GLU A 314 4.59 -3.06 28.34
N PHE A 315 5.41 -3.41 29.34
CA PHE A 315 4.92 -3.67 30.71
C PHE A 315 5.39 -2.57 31.64
N LYS A 316 4.44 -1.84 32.20
CA LYS A 316 4.69 -0.72 33.07
C LYS A 316 3.57 -0.53 34.10
N ASN A 317 3.92 -0.21 35.34
CA ASN A 317 2.95 0.03 36.43
C ASN A 317 1.95 -1.13 36.64
N GLY A 318 2.39 -2.38 36.42
CA GLY A 318 1.53 -3.55 36.58
C GLY A 318 0.58 -3.84 35.43
N VAL A 319 0.66 -3.09 34.31
CA VAL A 319 -0.18 -3.28 33.13
C VAL A 319 0.70 -3.69 31.95
N LEU A 320 0.32 -4.77 31.28
CA LEU A 320 0.84 -5.16 29.98
C LEU A 320 -0.03 -4.53 28.88
N LYS A 321 0.55 -3.59 28.14
CA LYS A 321 -0.05 -3.01 26.94
C LYS A 321 0.54 -3.70 25.73
N ILE A 322 -0.32 -4.17 24.80
CA ILE A 322 0.11 -4.74 23.50
C ILE A 322 -0.65 -4.05 22.40
N THR A 323 0.07 -3.38 21.51
CA THR A 323 -0.50 -2.74 20.32
C THR A 323 -0.36 -3.66 19.12
N THR A 324 -1.46 -3.85 18.41
CA THR A 324 -1.66 -4.87 17.39
C THR A 324 -2.16 -4.24 16.11
N ASP A 325 -1.59 -4.63 14.97
CA ASP A 325 -2.06 -4.31 13.62
C ASP A 325 -3.02 -5.40 13.12
N ILE A 326 -4.20 -4.99 12.68
CA ILE A 326 -5.16 -5.84 11.95
C ILE A 326 -5.37 -5.28 10.56
N ARG A 327 -5.30 -6.17 9.55
CA ARG A 327 -5.78 -5.90 8.19
C ARG A 327 -6.96 -6.81 7.93
N PHE A 328 -8.15 -6.21 7.79
CA PHE A 328 -9.39 -6.98 7.65
C PHE A 328 -9.97 -6.86 6.24
N PRO A 329 -10.71 -7.89 5.78
CA PRO A 329 -11.27 -7.98 4.43
C PRO A 329 -12.06 -6.74 4.02
N ALA A 330 -11.94 -6.33 2.74
CA ALA A 330 -12.40 -5.03 2.29
C ALA A 330 -13.93 -4.90 2.22
N THR A 331 -14.67 -6.00 2.13
CA THR A 331 -16.14 -5.98 2.11
C THR A 331 -16.77 -6.11 3.50
N LEU A 332 -15.95 -6.37 4.53
CA LEU A 332 -16.46 -6.55 5.90
C LEU A 332 -16.55 -5.21 6.65
N PRO A 333 -17.62 -5.00 7.41
CA PRO A 333 -17.73 -3.82 8.28
C PRO A 333 -16.82 -3.96 9.52
N LEU A 334 -16.41 -2.82 10.10
CA LEU A 334 -15.60 -2.78 11.33
C LEU A 334 -16.23 -3.57 12.48
N GLU A 335 -17.56 -3.55 12.57
CA GLU A 335 -18.34 -4.25 13.59
C GLU A 335 -18.11 -5.77 13.60
N ALA A 336 -17.81 -6.37 12.44
CA ALA A 336 -17.47 -7.79 12.37
C ALA A 336 -16.14 -8.08 13.08
N VAL A 337 -15.18 -7.16 13.01
CA VAL A 337 -13.87 -7.27 13.68
C VAL A 337 -14.03 -6.99 15.18
N THR A 338 -14.71 -5.88 15.56
CA THR A 338 -14.86 -5.48 16.97
C THR A 338 -15.68 -6.50 17.76
N ALA A 339 -16.70 -7.14 17.16
CA ALA A 339 -17.43 -8.22 17.80
C ALA A 339 -16.54 -9.42 18.19
N LYS A 340 -15.49 -9.70 17.37
CA LYS A 340 -14.49 -10.71 17.71
C LYS A 340 -13.57 -10.24 18.83
N LEU A 341 -13.13 -8.96 18.81
CA LEU A 341 -12.33 -8.37 19.87
C LEU A 341 -13.08 -8.33 21.20
N ASP A 342 -14.38 -7.99 21.19
CA ASP A 342 -15.24 -8.02 22.39
C ASP A 342 -15.30 -9.42 23.01
N SER A 343 -15.26 -10.48 22.19
CA SER A 343 -15.26 -11.85 22.68
C SER A 343 -13.98 -12.27 23.40
N PHE A 344 -12.89 -11.49 23.29
CA PHE A 344 -11.68 -11.69 24.08
C PHE A 344 -11.97 -11.52 25.59
N GLY A 345 -12.92 -10.64 25.93
CA GLY A 345 -13.16 -10.24 27.32
C GLY A 345 -11.94 -9.59 27.96
N LEU A 346 -11.09 -8.96 27.16
CA LEU A 346 -9.98 -8.11 27.55
C LEU A 346 -10.35 -6.65 27.31
N GLU A 347 -9.82 -5.75 28.15
CA GLU A 347 -9.94 -4.31 27.87
C GLU A 347 -9.06 -3.96 26.68
N TYR A 348 -9.62 -3.24 25.69
CA TYR A 348 -8.86 -2.74 24.56
C TYR A 348 -9.26 -1.32 24.17
N VAL A 349 -8.36 -0.64 23.49
CA VAL A 349 -8.58 0.72 22.96
C VAL A 349 -8.22 0.71 21.47
N ILE A 350 -9.11 1.24 20.63
CA ILE A 350 -8.79 1.48 19.22
C ILE A 350 -7.89 2.72 19.15
N GLU A 351 -6.69 2.54 18.63
CA GLU A 351 -5.67 3.60 18.47
C GLU A 351 -5.81 4.28 17.10
N ASN A 352 -6.07 3.50 16.05
CA ASN A 352 -6.24 3.99 14.67
C ASN A 352 -7.22 3.11 13.91
N TYR A 353 -7.96 3.72 12.99
CA TYR A 353 -8.85 3.04 12.07
C TYR A 353 -8.83 3.74 10.71
N GLN A 354 -8.63 2.96 9.66
CA GLN A 354 -8.82 3.38 8.28
C GLN A 354 -9.83 2.44 7.62
N ALA A 355 -10.86 3.04 7.03
CA ALA A 355 -11.88 2.27 6.32
C ALA A 355 -11.26 1.54 5.11
N PRO A 356 -11.75 0.33 4.77
CA PRO A 356 -11.31 -0.35 3.56
C PRO A 356 -11.71 0.44 2.31
N LEU A 357 -10.98 0.20 1.22
CA LEU A 357 -11.37 0.61 -0.12
C LEU A 357 -11.79 -0.64 -0.90
N TYR A 358 -12.92 -0.56 -1.59
CA TYR A 358 -13.40 -1.65 -2.45
C TYR A 358 -14.10 -1.09 -3.69
N ASN A 359 -13.68 -1.57 -4.85
CA ASN A 359 -14.36 -1.38 -6.13
C ASN A 359 -14.73 -2.75 -6.70
N ASP A 360 -15.78 -2.80 -7.50
CA ASP A 360 -16.10 -4.02 -8.25
C ASP A 360 -14.95 -4.34 -9.22
N PRO A 361 -14.29 -5.51 -9.09
CA PRO A 361 -13.19 -5.90 -10.00
C PRO A 361 -13.65 -6.01 -11.46
N ASN A 362 -14.94 -6.17 -11.73
CA ASN A 362 -15.54 -6.19 -13.06
C ASN A 362 -16.15 -4.84 -13.46
N GLY A 363 -16.06 -3.82 -12.60
CA GLY A 363 -16.53 -2.47 -12.87
C GLY A 363 -15.79 -1.83 -14.05
N GLU A 364 -16.40 -0.84 -14.68
CA GLU A 364 -15.89 -0.22 -15.92
C GLU A 364 -14.45 0.32 -15.75
N LEU A 365 -14.16 1.05 -14.66
CA LEU A 365 -12.84 1.61 -14.41
C LEU A 365 -11.79 0.48 -14.29
N ILE A 366 -12.02 -0.49 -13.41
CA ILE A 366 -11.08 -1.57 -13.11
C ILE A 366 -10.84 -2.44 -14.34
N SER A 367 -11.90 -2.83 -15.05
CA SER A 367 -11.82 -3.63 -16.28
C SER A 367 -11.06 -2.91 -17.38
N THR A 368 -11.29 -1.59 -17.55
CA THR A 368 -10.62 -0.77 -18.57
C THR A 368 -9.12 -0.66 -18.27
N LEU A 369 -8.75 -0.33 -17.03
CA LEU A 369 -7.34 -0.22 -16.64
C LEU A 369 -6.60 -1.56 -16.76
N THR A 370 -7.25 -2.66 -16.34
CA THR A 370 -6.69 -4.01 -16.49
C THR A 370 -6.48 -4.39 -17.95
N ALA A 371 -7.46 -4.09 -18.82
CA ALA A 371 -7.33 -4.36 -20.25
C ALA A 371 -6.19 -3.57 -20.89
N VAL A 372 -6.02 -2.29 -20.51
CA VAL A 372 -4.91 -1.46 -21.00
C VAL A 372 -3.55 -2.01 -20.54
N TYR A 373 -3.44 -2.39 -19.26
CA TYR A 373 -2.23 -2.99 -18.74
C TYR A 373 -1.86 -4.26 -19.54
N ASN A 374 -2.80 -5.18 -19.69
CA ASN A 374 -2.60 -6.43 -20.42
C ASN A 374 -2.27 -6.20 -21.91
N GLU A 375 -2.88 -5.19 -22.55
CA GLU A 375 -2.56 -4.82 -23.94
C GLU A 375 -1.10 -4.36 -24.09
N VAL A 376 -0.62 -3.52 -23.15
CA VAL A 376 0.73 -2.94 -23.24
C VAL A 376 1.80 -3.95 -22.84
N THR A 377 1.57 -4.75 -21.82
CA THR A 377 2.55 -5.71 -21.31
C THR A 377 2.55 -7.05 -22.07
N GLY A 378 1.42 -7.40 -22.67
CA GLY A 378 1.19 -8.73 -23.25
C GLY A 378 0.82 -9.78 -22.20
N ASP A 379 0.54 -9.34 -20.95
CA ASP A 379 0.17 -10.21 -19.84
C ASP A 379 -1.32 -10.62 -19.90
N SER A 380 -1.70 -11.50 -18.99
CA SER A 380 -3.10 -11.86 -18.70
C SER A 380 -3.38 -11.68 -17.21
N ALA A 381 -2.99 -10.52 -16.70
CA ALA A 381 -3.12 -10.20 -15.29
C ALA A 381 -4.57 -9.90 -14.91
N THR A 382 -4.92 -10.17 -13.66
CA THR A 382 -6.20 -9.84 -13.05
C THR A 382 -6.03 -8.76 -11.98
N PRO A 383 -7.05 -7.96 -11.68
CA PRO A 383 -6.99 -6.99 -10.57
C PRO A 383 -6.63 -7.67 -9.25
N ILE A 384 -5.92 -6.96 -8.39
CA ILE A 384 -5.44 -7.46 -7.10
C ILE A 384 -6.00 -6.67 -5.92
N ALA A 385 -6.06 -7.32 -4.75
CA ALA A 385 -6.35 -6.70 -3.48
C ALA A 385 -5.09 -6.69 -2.60
N ILE A 386 -4.89 -5.63 -1.82
CA ILE A 386 -3.72 -5.47 -0.96
C ILE A 386 -4.11 -5.27 0.52
N GLY A 387 -3.16 -5.56 1.40
CA GLY A 387 -3.29 -5.31 2.84
C GLY A 387 -2.86 -3.91 3.26
N GLY A 388 -2.25 -3.15 2.37
CA GLY A 388 -1.82 -1.76 2.58
C GLY A 388 -2.90 -0.75 2.26
N GLY A 389 -2.56 0.53 2.36
CA GLY A 389 -3.38 1.64 1.94
C GLY A 389 -2.60 2.55 1.00
N THR A 390 -3.27 3.13 0.01
CA THR A 390 -2.70 4.06 -0.94
C THR A 390 -3.51 5.36 -0.97
N TYR A 391 -3.03 6.33 -1.69
CA TYR A 391 -3.75 7.59 -1.93
C TYR A 391 -5.14 7.40 -2.58
N ALA A 392 -5.40 6.23 -3.20
CA ALA A 392 -6.71 5.90 -3.76
C ALA A 392 -7.86 6.02 -2.74
N ARG A 393 -7.59 5.82 -1.44
CA ARG A 393 -8.59 5.98 -0.36
C ARG A 393 -9.13 7.40 -0.20
N ALA A 394 -8.47 8.40 -0.78
CA ALA A 394 -8.99 9.76 -0.80
C ALA A 394 -10.18 9.92 -1.76
N LEU A 395 -10.37 8.97 -2.66
CA LEU A 395 -11.44 8.94 -3.64
C LEU A 395 -12.55 7.96 -3.20
N LYS A 396 -13.79 8.26 -3.57
CA LYS A 396 -14.92 7.38 -3.29
C LYS A 396 -14.87 6.09 -4.12
N CYS A 397 -14.48 6.21 -5.39
CA CYS A 397 -14.29 5.12 -6.34
C CYS A 397 -12.85 5.21 -6.89
N GLY A 398 -11.87 5.09 -6.01
CA GLY A 398 -10.45 5.14 -6.36
C GLY A 398 -9.86 3.75 -6.49
N CYS A 399 -8.81 3.63 -7.27
CA CYS A 399 -7.97 2.44 -7.34
C CYS A 399 -6.50 2.87 -7.45
N ALA A 400 -5.57 1.97 -7.14
CA ALA A 400 -4.18 2.23 -7.45
C ALA A 400 -3.79 1.50 -8.75
N PHE A 401 -2.87 2.12 -9.52
CA PHE A 401 -2.52 1.68 -10.86
C PHE A 401 -1.06 2.00 -11.17
N GLY A 402 -0.15 1.10 -10.78
CA GLY A 402 1.30 1.25 -10.94
C GLY A 402 1.93 2.26 -9.96
N PRO A 403 3.24 2.53 -10.08
CA PRO A 403 4.10 2.25 -11.23
C PRO A 403 4.89 0.92 -11.18
N GLU A 404 4.94 0.22 -10.04
CA GLU A 404 5.76 -1.00 -9.90
C GLU A 404 5.19 -2.16 -10.73
N MET A 405 6.06 -2.84 -11.50
CA MET A 405 5.69 -4.02 -12.27
C MET A 405 5.95 -5.29 -11.46
N MET A 406 5.16 -6.34 -11.67
CA MET A 406 5.46 -7.64 -11.08
C MET A 406 6.85 -8.11 -11.45
N GLY A 407 7.68 -8.37 -10.43
CA GLY A 407 9.06 -8.85 -10.60
C GLY A 407 10.11 -7.76 -10.72
N ASP A 408 9.74 -6.49 -10.65
CA ASP A 408 10.70 -5.41 -10.50
C ASP A 408 11.43 -5.49 -9.15
N GLU A 409 12.65 -4.95 -9.12
CA GLU A 409 13.42 -4.85 -7.89
C GLU A 409 12.77 -3.81 -6.97
N ALA A 410 12.62 -4.22 -5.77
CA ALA A 410 12.06 -3.43 -4.72
C ALA A 410 13.00 -2.30 -4.23
N THR A 411 12.82 -1.07 -4.67
CA THR A 411 13.68 0.08 -4.32
C THR A 411 12.98 1.22 -3.58
N ILE A 412 11.67 1.27 -3.59
CA ILE A 412 10.87 2.28 -2.89
C ILE A 412 11.21 2.29 -1.40
N HIS A 413 11.35 3.47 -0.82
CA HIS A 413 11.72 3.74 0.58
C HIS A 413 13.11 3.21 1.00
N GLN A 414 13.91 2.67 0.07
CA GLN A 414 15.26 2.18 0.35
C GLN A 414 16.33 3.17 -0.15
N ALA A 415 17.54 3.06 0.39
CA ALA A 415 18.68 3.74 -0.21
C ALA A 415 18.93 3.16 -1.62
N ASN A 416 19.38 4.00 -2.52
CA ASN A 416 19.62 3.65 -3.92
C ASN A 416 18.33 3.37 -4.73
N GLU A 417 17.25 4.03 -4.39
CA GLU A 417 16.04 4.07 -5.21
C GLU A 417 16.38 4.57 -6.61
N TYR A 418 15.78 3.94 -7.64
CA TYR A 418 15.97 4.30 -9.04
C TYR A 418 14.74 3.97 -9.88
N VAL A 419 14.65 4.62 -11.02
CA VAL A 419 13.76 4.23 -12.11
C VAL A 419 14.59 3.94 -13.36
N THR A 420 14.32 2.84 -14.06
CA THR A 420 14.97 2.52 -15.34
C THR A 420 14.29 3.27 -16.50
N PHE A 421 15.04 3.51 -17.56
CA PHE A 421 14.48 4.08 -18.79
C PHE A 421 13.37 3.19 -19.38
N ALA A 422 13.54 1.87 -19.29
CA ALA A 422 12.52 0.91 -19.73
C ALA A 422 11.22 0.99 -18.92
N GLN A 423 11.31 1.23 -17.59
CA GLN A 423 10.13 1.47 -16.77
C GLN A 423 9.44 2.78 -17.15
N ILE A 424 10.19 3.86 -17.39
CA ILE A 424 9.65 5.14 -17.86
C ILE A 424 8.91 4.96 -19.20
N GLU A 425 9.50 4.27 -20.17
CA GLU A 425 8.85 4.00 -21.46
C GLU A 425 7.54 3.23 -21.26
N ARG A 426 7.58 2.16 -20.46
CA ARG A 426 6.43 1.29 -20.23
C ARG A 426 5.30 2.01 -19.49
N MET A 427 5.59 2.68 -18.36
CA MET A 427 4.58 3.43 -17.63
C MET A 427 4.01 4.59 -18.47
N SER A 428 4.84 5.21 -19.32
CA SER A 428 4.38 6.26 -20.24
C SER A 428 3.33 5.75 -21.23
N GLU A 429 3.52 4.56 -21.77
CA GLU A 429 2.54 3.95 -22.67
C GLU A 429 1.27 3.54 -21.93
N ILE A 430 1.41 2.92 -20.75
CA ILE A 430 0.29 2.48 -19.93
C ILE A 430 -0.57 3.68 -19.51
N TYR A 431 0.01 4.72 -18.90
CA TYR A 431 -0.77 5.86 -18.43
C TYR A 431 -1.41 6.66 -19.57
N TYR A 432 -0.71 6.84 -20.68
CA TYR A 432 -1.30 7.49 -21.85
C TYR A 432 -2.53 6.73 -22.35
N LYS A 433 -2.43 5.41 -22.55
CA LYS A 433 -3.55 4.58 -23.02
C LYS A 433 -4.67 4.52 -21.98
N ALA A 434 -4.34 4.40 -20.71
CA ALA A 434 -5.32 4.36 -19.62
C ALA A 434 -6.14 5.66 -19.55
N ILE A 435 -5.47 6.81 -19.52
CA ILE A 435 -6.14 8.12 -19.50
C ILE A 435 -7.00 8.30 -20.75
N LYS A 436 -6.49 7.91 -21.92
CA LYS A 436 -7.25 7.97 -23.17
C LYS A 436 -8.49 7.07 -23.12
N ALA A 437 -8.36 5.83 -22.68
CA ALA A 437 -9.47 4.87 -22.60
C ALA A 437 -10.56 5.33 -21.62
N VAL A 438 -10.17 5.82 -20.43
CA VAL A 438 -11.12 6.20 -19.37
C VAL A 438 -11.71 7.58 -19.60
N CYS A 439 -10.93 8.54 -20.10
CA CYS A 439 -11.34 9.94 -20.11
C CYS A 439 -11.71 10.48 -21.48
N VAL A 440 -11.31 9.83 -22.58
CA VAL A 440 -11.70 10.25 -23.95
C VAL A 440 -12.87 9.41 -24.47
N GLY A 441 -12.95 8.15 -24.04
CA GLY A 441 -13.89 7.16 -24.56
C GLY A 441 -13.43 6.60 -25.91
N ALA A 442 -13.87 5.40 -26.25
CA ALA A 442 -13.66 4.86 -27.59
C ALA A 442 -14.54 5.62 -28.58
N THR A 443 -13.95 6.19 -29.61
CA THR A 443 -14.74 6.69 -30.72
C THR A 443 -15.49 5.53 -31.38
N ALA A 444 -16.73 5.75 -31.82
CA ALA A 444 -17.54 4.70 -32.46
C ALA A 444 -16.82 3.99 -33.62
N SER A 445 -15.78 4.62 -34.21
CA SER A 445 -14.96 4.03 -35.26
C SER A 445 -13.90 3.05 -34.74
N GLU A 446 -13.38 3.24 -33.51
CA GLU A 446 -12.40 2.33 -32.88
C GLU A 446 -13.07 1.06 -32.36
N VAL A 447 -14.28 1.17 -31.80
CA VAL A 447 -15.11 0.01 -31.42
C VAL A 447 -15.45 -0.84 -32.65
N ALA A 448 -15.81 -0.21 -33.78
CA ALA A 448 -16.09 -0.92 -35.02
C ALA A 448 -14.85 -1.61 -35.60
N SER A 449 -13.66 -1.03 -35.46
CA SER A 449 -12.41 -1.62 -35.97
C SER A 449 -11.93 -2.80 -35.10
N GLN A 450 -12.15 -2.77 -33.80
CA GLN A 450 -11.86 -3.90 -32.90
C GLN A 450 -12.81 -5.06 -33.14
N THR A 451 -14.09 -4.79 -33.34
CA THR A 451 -15.10 -5.82 -33.68
C THR A 451 -14.80 -6.46 -35.05
N GLN A 452 -14.29 -5.70 -36.03
CA GLN A 452 -13.87 -6.25 -37.32
C GLN A 452 -12.56 -7.04 -37.24
N LYS A 453 -11.61 -6.69 -36.37
CA LYS A 453 -10.38 -7.48 -36.17
C LYS A 453 -10.65 -8.82 -35.51
N VAL A 454 -11.60 -8.90 -34.56
CA VAL A 454 -12.01 -10.17 -33.95
C VAL A 454 -12.78 -11.06 -34.96
N ALA A 455 -13.54 -10.45 -35.89
CA ALA A 455 -14.24 -11.17 -36.96
C ALA A 455 -13.32 -11.61 -38.11
N SER A 456 -12.14 -11.02 -38.26
CA SER A 456 -11.19 -11.32 -39.36
C SER A 456 -10.14 -12.39 -39.03
N VAL A 457 -10.17 -12.99 -37.85
CA VAL A 457 -9.25 -14.08 -37.42
C VAL A 457 -9.89 -15.46 -37.62
N CYS A 458 -10.94 -15.58 -38.38
CA CYS A 458 -11.37 -16.89 -38.89
C CYS A 458 -11.09 -16.94 -40.42
N PRO A 459 -9.92 -17.38 -40.86
CA PRO A 459 -9.70 -17.66 -42.29
C PRO A 459 -10.27 -19.04 -42.60
N THR A 460 -11.25 -19.06 -43.49
CA THR A 460 -11.70 -20.22 -44.23
C THR A 460 -12.58 -21.25 -43.53
N CYS A 461 -13.88 -21.02 -43.58
CA CYS A 461 -14.81 -22.15 -43.72
C CYS A 461 -15.87 -21.82 -44.79
N ASP A 462 -15.45 -21.69 -46.04
CA ASP A 462 -16.31 -21.65 -47.20
C ASP A 462 -16.22 -22.97 -48.01
N THR A 463 -16.18 -24.11 -47.31
CA THR A 463 -16.42 -25.44 -47.96
C THR A 463 -16.60 -26.50 -46.85
N CYS A 464 -17.76 -26.63 -46.26
CA CYS A 464 -18.19 -27.84 -45.60
C CYS A 464 -19.70 -28.03 -45.76
N ALA A 465 -20.12 -28.34 -46.96
CA ALA A 465 -21.27 -29.22 -47.20
C ALA A 465 -20.72 -30.64 -47.13
N GLU A 466 -21.14 -31.43 -46.11
CA GLU A 466 -20.81 -32.82 -45.81
C GLU A 466 -19.98 -33.03 -44.51
N CYS A 467 -20.64 -32.98 -43.36
CA CYS A 467 -20.19 -33.72 -42.19
C CYS A 467 -21.23 -34.81 -41.87
N PRO A 468 -20.82 -36.11 -41.83
CA PRO A 468 -21.69 -37.16 -41.35
C PRO A 468 -21.90 -37.04 -39.83
N ALA A 469 -23.14 -37.32 -39.42
CA ALA A 469 -23.54 -37.41 -38.00
C ALA A 469 -22.99 -38.70 -37.40
N GLU A 470 -21.77 -38.68 -36.89
CA GLU A 470 -21.21 -39.73 -36.00
C GLU A 470 -19.99 -39.18 -35.28
N CYS A 471 -20.21 -38.48 -34.18
CA CYS A 471 -19.26 -38.31 -33.07
C CYS A 471 -20.00 -37.70 -31.87
N ALA A 472 -20.93 -38.50 -31.34
CA ALA A 472 -21.41 -38.33 -29.98
C ALA A 472 -20.97 -39.59 -29.21
N SER A 473 -20.25 -39.35 -28.11
CA SER A 473 -19.79 -40.29 -27.10
C SER A 473 -18.30 -40.61 -27.11
N GLU A 474 -17.57 -39.80 -26.40
CA GLU A 474 -16.52 -40.27 -25.48
C GLU A 474 -16.37 -39.22 -24.38
N GLU A 475 -16.91 -39.57 -23.21
CA GLU A 475 -16.68 -38.88 -21.96
C GLU A 475 -15.19 -39.01 -21.60
N ALA A 476 -14.44 -37.94 -21.76
CA ALA A 476 -13.10 -37.81 -21.19
C ALA A 476 -13.23 -37.41 -19.72
N THR A 477 -12.95 -38.34 -18.82
CA THR A 477 -12.69 -38.08 -17.41
C THR A 477 -11.56 -37.07 -17.27
N PRO A 478 -11.75 -35.98 -16.52
CA PRO A 478 -10.67 -35.05 -16.27
C PRO A 478 -9.62 -35.66 -15.35
N ALA A 479 -8.36 -35.62 -15.76
CA ALA A 479 -7.21 -35.88 -14.91
C ALA A 479 -7.20 -34.88 -13.75
N PRO A 480 -6.72 -35.25 -12.55
CA PRO A 480 -6.66 -34.34 -11.43
C PRO A 480 -5.70 -33.21 -11.75
N ALA A 481 -6.21 -31.97 -11.69
CA ALA A 481 -5.42 -30.77 -11.76
C ALA A 481 -4.48 -30.76 -10.54
N GLU A 482 -3.17 -30.78 -10.78
CA GLU A 482 -2.20 -30.36 -9.79
C GLU A 482 -2.44 -28.86 -9.54
N GLU A 483 -3.01 -28.56 -8.38
CA GLU A 483 -3.06 -27.23 -7.81
C GLU A 483 -1.64 -26.74 -7.54
N THR A 484 -0.99 -26.18 -8.53
CA THR A 484 0.10 -25.24 -8.27
C THR A 484 -0.51 -23.92 -7.82
N THR A 485 -0.76 -23.84 -6.53
CA THR A 485 -1.03 -22.56 -5.86
C THR A 485 0.25 -21.71 -5.99
N ARG A 486 0.33 -20.91 -7.05
CA ARG A 486 1.28 -19.80 -7.11
C ARG A 486 0.79 -18.75 -6.14
N VAL A 487 1.26 -18.83 -4.90
CA VAL A 487 1.18 -17.72 -3.97
C VAL A 487 2.05 -16.62 -4.55
N ALA A 488 1.44 -15.61 -5.14
CA ALA A 488 2.14 -14.37 -5.48
C ALA A 488 2.60 -13.76 -4.15
N ILE A 489 3.90 -13.83 -3.87
CA ILE A 489 4.51 -13.18 -2.73
C ILE A 489 4.65 -11.71 -3.12
N ILE A 490 3.60 -10.94 -2.87
CA ILE A 490 3.64 -9.49 -3.01
C ILE A 490 4.28 -8.97 -1.72
N THR A 491 5.53 -8.57 -1.79
CA THR A 491 6.19 -7.83 -0.71
C THR A 491 5.63 -6.41 -0.72
N HIS A 492 4.57 -6.18 0.06
CA HIS A 492 3.98 -4.85 0.19
C HIS A 492 4.94 -3.90 0.88
N ARG A 493 5.11 -2.73 0.29
CA ARG A 493 6.03 -1.67 0.71
C ARG A 493 5.35 -0.41 1.14
N TYR A 494 4.03 -0.45 1.29
CA TYR A 494 3.32 0.74 1.72
C TYR A 494 3.53 0.94 3.21
N VAL A 495 4.14 2.06 3.55
CA VAL A 495 4.18 2.54 4.94
C VAL A 495 2.83 3.15 5.21
N ASP A 496 2.09 2.61 6.19
CA ASP A 496 0.90 3.29 6.68
C ASP A 496 1.29 4.70 7.08
N ALA A 497 0.58 5.71 6.55
CA ALA A 497 0.77 7.09 6.95
C ALA A 497 0.77 7.17 8.48
N GLN A 498 1.85 7.63 9.09
CA GLN A 498 1.92 7.73 10.54
C GLN A 498 0.87 8.71 11.02
N PRO A 499 0.05 8.38 12.01
CA PRO A 499 -0.80 9.37 12.61
C PRO A 499 0.08 10.47 13.21
N ALA A 500 -0.29 11.72 12.97
CA ALA A 500 0.31 12.86 13.63
C ALA A 500 0.33 12.62 15.15
N PRO A 501 1.32 13.14 15.89
CA PRO A 501 1.32 13.04 17.35
C PRO A 501 0.01 13.58 17.85
N VAL A 502 -0.75 12.72 18.53
CA VAL A 502 -2.08 12.99 19.02
C VAL A 502 -1.97 14.06 20.10
N GLU A 503 -2.41 15.28 19.82
CA GLU A 503 -2.87 16.16 20.88
C GLU A 503 -4.08 15.47 21.53
N GLU A 504 -3.94 15.15 22.81
CA GLU A 504 -4.90 14.59 23.75
C GLU A 504 -6.09 13.81 23.15
N SER A 505 -5.96 12.50 23.17
CA SER A 505 -7.00 11.54 22.80
C SER A 505 -8.34 11.87 23.48
N LYS A 506 -9.33 12.31 22.71
CA LYS A 506 -10.72 12.27 23.12
C LYS A 506 -11.12 10.80 23.24
N LYS A 507 -11.17 10.29 24.46
CA LYS A 507 -11.73 8.98 24.80
C LYS A 507 -13.14 8.88 24.25
N ILE A 508 -13.34 8.18 23.16
CA ILE A 508 -14.67 7.80 22.71
C ILE A 508 -15.12 6.65 23.60
N LYS A 509 -15.85 6.98 24.68
CA LYS A 509 -16.63 6.02 25.42
C LYS A 509 -17.85 5.68 24.57
N LEU A 510 -17.86 4.54 23.93
CA LEU A 510 -19.11 3.95 23.43
C LEU A 510 -19.95 3.55 24.65
N CYS A 511 -20.93 4.39 24.95
CA CYS A 511 -21.94 4.08 25.95
C CYS A 511 -22.89 3.06 25.33
N SER A 512 -22.93 1.83 25.88
CA SER A 512 -23.95 0.84 25.56
C SER A 512 -25.32 1.37 26.00
N ILE A 513 -26.14 1.79 25.05
CA ILE A 513 -27.55 2.12 25.29
C ILE A 513 -28.34 0.82 25.16
N THR A 514 -28.53 0.13 26.27
CA THR A 514 -29.63 -0.85 26.44
C THR A 514 -30.94 -0.09 26.51
N LYS A 515 -31.68 -0.04 25.42
CA LYS A 515 -33.10 0.33 25.46
C LYS A 515 -33.91 -0.89 25.90
N THR A 516 -34.30 -0.92 27.15
CA THR A 516 -35.45 -1.70 27.60
C THR A 516 -36.72 -0.96 27.18
N CYS A 517 -37.46 -1.54 26.22
CA CYS A 517 -38.84 -1.17 25.97
C CYS A 517 -39.73 -1.77 27.06
N LYS A 518 -40.52 -0.94 27.70
CA LYS A 518 -41.81 -1.29 28.27
C LYS A 518 -42.92 -0.89 27.31
#